data_13c9e08d72cc78ad6edbb7aa9b9124e2
#
_entry.id   13c9e08d72cc78ad6edbb7aa9b9124e2
#
_cell.length_a   1.000
_cell.length_b   1.000
_cell.length_c   1.000
_cell.angle_alpha   90.00
_cell.angle_beta   90.00
_cell.angle_gamma   90.00
#
_symmetry.space_group_name_H-M   'P 1'
#
loop_
_entity.id
_entity.type
_entity.pdbx_description
1 polymer ?
#
loop_
_entity_poly.entity_id
_entity_poly.type
_entity_poly.pdbx_seq_one_letter_code
_entity_poly.pdbx_strand_id
1 'polypeptide(L)'
;MKIGNREFQTKGHTYVMGILNVTPDSFSDGGKWNDRDRALKHVEEMIAEGMDIVDIGGESTRPGYTLLSDEEEIARVVPMIEAVKANFDIPISLDTYKSGVAEAGILAGADLINDIWGLKYDRHMAEVIAKSGLPCCLMHNRKEADYQDFMQDVAADLADTIHLAEAAGIADEKIILDPGVGFGKTYENNLEIINCLEELNMFGYPLLLGCSRKSVIGLTLDLPVTERVEGTLVTTMFGVQKGCMFVRVHDVKENVRTIKMCEAILNSSN
;
A
#
# COMPACT_ATOMS: atom_id res chain seq x y z
N MET A 1 6.46 -0.24 15.47
CA MET A 1 5.07 0.19 15.12
C MET A 1 4.12 -0.97 15.36
N LYS A 2 3.00 -0.72 16.04
CA LYS A 2 1.97 -1.76 16.23
C LYS A 2 0.86 -1.61 15.19
N ILE A 3 0.53 -2.70 14.49
CA ILE A 3 -0.59 -2.77 13.51
C ILE A 3 -1.43 -4.00 13.88
N GLY A 4 -2.69 -3.79 14.26
CA GLY A 4 -3.52 -4.83 14.82
C GLY A 4 -2.92 -5.42 16.10
N ASN A 5 -2.72 -6.73 16.11
CA ASN A 5 -2.10 -7.48 17.23
C ASN A 5 -0.59 -7.73 17.04
N ARG A 6 0.03 -7.27 15.94
CA ARG A 6 1.45 -7.50 15.62
C ARG A 6 2.31 -6.27 15.83
N GLU A 7 3.55 -6.50 16.27
CA GLU A 7 4.60 -5.49 16.35
C GLU A 7 5.53 -5.60 15.13
N PHE A 8 5.76 -4.47 14.47
CA PHE A 8 6.61 -4.36 13.29
C PHE A 8 7.81 -3.49 13.62
N GLN A 9 9.01 -3.98 13.29
CA GLN A 9 10.23 -3.19 13.38
C GLN A 9 10.25 -2.16 12.26
N THR A 10 10.49 -0.89 12.58
CA THR A 10 10.48 0.19 11.57
C THR A 10 11.79 0.30 10.79
N LYS A 11 12.82 -0.47 11.17
CA LYS A 11 14.14 -0.48 10.52
C LYS A 11 14.74 -1.89 10.53
N GLY A 12 15.54 -2.19 9.52
CA GLY A 12 16.34 -3.40 9.45
C GLY A 12 15.61 -4.66 8.95
N HIS A 13 14.32 -4.54 8.65
CA HIS A 13 13.52 -5.61 8.04
C HIS A 13 12.45 -5.00 7.12
N THR A 14 12.19 -5.68 6.01
CA THR A 14 11.13 -5.29 5.06
C THR A 14 10.02 -6.34 5.08
N TYR A 15 8.80 -5.90 5.36
CA TYR A 15 7.60 -6.73 5.44
C TYR A 15 6.81 -6.73 4.13
N VAL A 16 6.01 -7.77 3.92
CA VAL A 16 5.19 -7.94 2.72
C VAL A 16 3.73 -7.62 3.00
N MET A 17 3.22 -6.60 2.32
CA MET A 17 1.81 -6.27 2.24
C MET A 17 1.23 -6.90 0.97
N GLY A 18 0.38 -7.92 1.12
CA GLY A 18 -0.25 -8.63 0.02
C GLY A 18 -1.53 -7.93 -0.44
N ILE A 19 -1.70 -7.76 -1.75
CA ILE A 19 -2.84 -7.05 -2.35
C ILE A 19 -4.02 -7.99 -2.52
N LEU A 20 -5.18 -7.62 -1.98
CA LEU A 20 -6.47 -8.26 -2.20
C LEU A 20 -7.47 -7.25 -2.80
N ASN A 21 -7.61 -7.25 -4.13
CA ASN A 21 -8.62 -6.43 -4.80
C ASN A 21 -10.00 -7.11 -4.77
N VAL A 22 -11.00 -6.42 -4.21
CA VAL A 22 -12.38 -6.89 -4.11
C VAL A 22 -13.23 -6.18 -5.18
N THR A 23 -12.81 -6.31 -6.44
CA THR A 23 -13.54 -5.73 -7.59
C THR A 23 -14.33 -6.81 -8.32
N PRO A 24 -15.48 -6.47 -8.96
CA PRO A 24 -16.29 -7.44 -9.70
C PRO A 24 -15.48 -8.23 -10.75
N ASP A 25 -14.51 -7.59 -11.39
CA ASP A 25 -13.66 -8.21 -12.41
C ASP A 25 -12.62 -9.19 -11.83
N SER A 26 -12.30 -9.07 -10.55
CA SER A 26 -11.32 -9.94 -9.90
C SER A 26 -11.87 -11.36 -9.63
N PHE A 27 -13.20 -11.53 -9.70
CA PHE A 27 -13.90 -12.76 -9.30
C PHE A 27 -15.04 -13.13 -10.25
N SER A 28 -14.98 -12.82 -11.55
CA SER A 28 -16.07 -12.75 -12.52
C SER A 28 -16.76 -14.05 -12.94
N ASP A 29 -16.40 -15.23 -12.40
CA ASP A 29 -16.89 -16.52 -12.95
C ASP A 29 -17.88 -17.30 -12.06
N GLY A 30 -18.49 -16.76 -11.03
CA GLY A 30 -19.34 -17.64 -10.22
C GLY A 30 -20.09 -17.15 -9.00
N GLY A 31 -20.78 -16.03 -9.02
CA GLY A 31 -21.72 -15.62 -7.95
C GLY A 31 -21.08 -15.22 -6.61
N LYS A 32 -21.73 -14.33 -5.86
CA LYS A 32 -21.17 -13.63 -4.66
C LYS A 32 -20.56 -14.55 -3.58
N TRP A 33 -21.06 -15.77 -3.39
CA TRP A 33 -20.52 -16.70 -2.40
C TRP A 33 -19.21 -17.35 -2.86
N ASN A 34 -19.15 -17.73 -4.13
CA ASN A 34 -17.96 -18.35 -4.72
C ASN A 34 -16.78 -17.35 -4.77
N ASP A 35 -17.07 -16.07 -4.94
CA ASP A 35 -16.08 -15.00 -4.98
C ASP A 35 -15.45 -14.76 -3.60
N ARG A 36 -16.25 -14.79 -2.55
CA ARG A 36 -15.76 -14.65 -1.16
C ARG A 36 -14.86 -15.82 -0.76
N ASP A 37 -15.26 -17.04 -1.07
CA ASP A 37 -14.49 -18.25 -0.72
C ASP A 37 -13.15 -18.28 -1.48
N ARG A 38 -13.14 -17.85 -2.75
CA ARG A 38 -11.91 -17.69 -3.54
C ARG A 38 -10.98 -16.63 -2.93
N ALA A 39 -11.54 -15.48 -2.51
CA ALA A 39 -10.77 -14.43 -1.86
C ALA A 39 -10.16 -14.91 -0.54
N LEU A 40 -10.93 -15.62 0.31
CA LEU A 40 -10.42 -16.19 1.56
C LEU A 40 -9.33 -17.23 1.30
N LYS A 41 -9.51 -18.09 0.30
CA LYS A 41 -8.50 -19.05 -0.10
C LYS A 41 -7.20 -18.35 -0.58
N HIS A 42 -7.35 -17.28 -1.34
CA HIS A 42 -6.19 -16.49 -1.78
C HIS A 42 -5.46 -15.82 -0.59
N VAL A 43 -6.20 -15.31 0.40
CA VAL A 43 -5.61 -14.80 1.64
C VAL A 43 -4.86 -15.91 2.39
N GLU A 44 -5.43 -17.11 2.52
CA GLU A 44 -4.78 -18.27 3.12
C GLU A 44 -3.47 -18.64 2.40
N GLU A 45 -3.48 -18.66 1.07
CA GLU A 45 -2.30 -18.90 0.24
C GLU A 45 -1.23 -17.82 0.48
N MET A 46 -1.59 -16.53 0.46
CA MET A 46 -0.66 -15.43 0.74
C MET A 46 -0.07 -15.50 2.15
N ILE A 47 -0.85 -15.89 3.17
CA ILE A 47 -0.36 -16.11 4.54
C ILE A 47 0.66 -17.26 4.57
N ALA A 48 0.36 -18.38 3.92
CA ALA A 48 1.27 -19.53 3.82
C ALA A 48 2.57 -19.19 3.06
N GLU A 49 2.53 -18.24 2.13
CA GLU A 49 3.68 -17.69 1.39
C GLU A 49 4.52 -16.70 2.19
N GLY A 50 4.02 -16.22 3.33
CA GLY A 50 4.73 -15.33 4.25
C GLY A 50 4.31 -13.87 4.18
N MET A 51 3.06 -13.57 3.79
CA MET A 51 2.47 -12.23 3.90
C MET A 51 2.37 -11.79 5.36
N ASP A 52 2.67 -10.52 5.61
CA ASP A 52 2.61 -9.90 6.94
C ASP A 52 1.34 -9.10 7.18
N ILE A 53 0.82 -8.45 6.15
CA ILE A 53 -0.42 -7.64 6.17
C ILE A 53 -1.19 -7.92 4.88
N VAL A 54 -2.52 -8.08 4.95
CA VAL A 54 -3.39 -8.06 3.77
C VAL A 54 -3.92 -6.66 3.53
N ASP A 55 -3.82 -6.16 2.29
CA ASP A 55 -4.34 -4.85 1.89
C ASP A 55 -5.58 -5.02 1.02
N ILE A 56 -6.73 -4.62 1.56
CA ILE A 56 -8.05 -4.82 0.94
C ILE A 56 -8.49 -3.53 0.27
N GLY A 57 -8.72 -3.58 -1.05
CA GLY A 57 -9.23 -2.45 -1.82
C GLY A 57 -10.51 -2.80 -2.60
N GLY A 58 -11.54 -1.95 -2.49
CA GLY A 58 -12.84 -2.11 -3.17
C GLY A 58 -12.93 -1.40 -4.52
N GLU A 59 -12.06 -0.43 -4.75
CA GLU A 59 -12.01 0.38 -5.96
C GLU A 59 -10.68 0.14 -6.70
N SER A 60 -10.76 0.01 -8.04
CA SER A 60 -9.54 -0.03 -8.84
C SER A 60 -8.98 1.37 -9.00
N THR A 61 -7.72 1.58 -8.67
CA THR A 61 -7.01 2.87 -8.84
C THR A 61 -6.18 2.92 -10.12
N ARG A 62 -6.41 1.98 -11.07
CA ARG A 62 -5.74 1.98 -12.37
C ARG A 62 -6.27 3.08 -13.27
N PRO A 63 -5.45 3.66 -14.18
CA PRO A 63 -5.91 4.67 -15.14
C PRO A 63 -7.18 4.21 -15.88
N GLY A 64 -8.22 5.08 -15.92
CA GLY A 64 -9.49 4.78 -16.58
C GLY A 64 -10.52 4.03 -15.71
N TYR A 65 -10.28 3.89 -14.41
CA TYR A 65 -11.26 3.30 -13.49
C TYR A 65 -12.54 4.13 -13.37
N THR A 66 -13.63 3.47 -13.01
CA THR A 66 -14.90 4.13 -12.67
C THR A 66 -14.91 4.44 -11.17
N LEU A 67 -15.13 5.70 -10.83
CA LEU A 67 -15.27 6.13 -9.45
C LEU A 67 -16.53 5.47 -8.84
N LEU A 68 -16.38 4.81 -7.71
CA LEU A 68 -17.48 4.22 -6.97
C LEU A 68 -18.09 5.23 -5.99
N SER A 69 -19.37 5.05 -5.65
CA SER A 69 -19.92 5.72 -4.47
C SER A 69 -19.35 5.08 -3.18
N ASP A 70 -19.44 5.81 -2.07
CA ASP A 70 -19.01 5.28 -0.77
C ASP A 70 -19.80 4.01 -0.41
N GLU A 71 -21.11 4.00 -0.67
CA GLU A 71 -21.99 2.86 -0.41
C GLU A 71 -21.59 1.61 -1.20
N GLU A 72 -21.22 1.80 -2.48
CA GLU A 72 -20.77 0.70 -3.33
C GLU A 72 -19.43 0.13 -2.86
N GLU A 73 -18.49 0.99 -2.46
CA GLU A 73 -17.18 0.58 -1.95
C GLU A 73 -17.33 -0.12 -0.59
N ILE A 74 -18.11 0.46 0.35
CA ILE A 74 -18.44 -0.14 1.64
C ILE A 74 -19.04 -1.53 1.46
N ALA A 75 -20.00 -1.69 0.54
CA ALA A 75 -20.64 -2.97 0.27
C ALA A 75 -19.66 -4.05 -0.24
N ARG A 76 -18.51 -3.66 -0.79
CA ARG A 76 -17.45 -4.57 -1.22
C ARG A 76 -16.46 -4.89 -0.10
N VAL A 77 -15.93 -3.86 0.58
CA VAL A 77 -14.81 -4.03 1.51
C VAL A 77 -15.23 -4.54 2.88
N VAL A 78 -16.35 -4.06 3.44
CA VAL A 78 -16.78 -4.41 4.80
C VAL A 78 -17.01 -5.91 4.97
N PRO A 79 -17.80 -6.61 4.10
CA PRO A 79 -18.00 -8.05 4.25
C PRO A 79 -16.70 -8.87 4.09
N MET A 80 -15.72 -8.32 3.33
CA MET A 80 -14.42 -8.98 3.15
C MET A 80 -13.53 -8.80 4.37
N ILE A 81 -13.47 -7.58 4.94
CA ILE A 81 -12.74 -7.31 6.19
C ILE A 81 -13.26 -8.21 7.30
N GLU A 82 -14.57 -8.26 7.51
CA GLU A 82 -15.21 -9.14 8.51
C GLU A 82 -14.86 -10.62 8.27
N ALA A 83 -14.88 -11.06 7.02
CA ALA A 83 -14.58 -12.43 6.67
C ALA A 83 -13.12 -12.80 6.94
N VAL A 84 -12.18 -11.93 6.56
CA VAL A 84 -10.73 -12.12 6.82
C VAL A 84 -10.49 -12.13 8.33
N LYS A 85 -11.07 -11.18 9.07
CA LYS A 85 -10.92 -11.06 10.53
C LYS A 85 -11.46 -12.29 11.27
N ALA A 86 -12.56 -12.89 10.78
CA ALA A 86 -13.16 -14.08 11.38
C ALA A 86 -12.37 -15.37 11.14
N ASN A 87 -11.58 -15.45 10.06
CA ASN A 87 -10.91 -16.67 9.64
C ASN A 87 -9.39 -16.68 9.88
N PHE A 88 -8.75 -15.49 9.95
CA PHE A 88 -7.29 -15.39 9.99
C PHE A 88 -6.82 -14.40 11.06
N ASP A 89 -5.69 -14.73 11.67
CA ASP A 89 -4.95 -13.82 12.57
C ASP A 89 -3.89 -13.05 11.77
N ILE A 90 -4.34 -12.12 10.91
CA ILE A 90 -3.50 -11.28 10.08
C ILE A 90 -3.96 -9.81 10.20
N PRO A 91 -3.07 -8.82 10.31
CA PRO A 91 -3.44 -7.42 10.22
C PRO A 91 -4.05 -7.08 8.86
N ILE A 92 -5.07 -6.21 8.88
CA ILE A 92 -5.80 -5.78 7.69
C ILE A 92 -5.54 -4.30 7.45
N SER A 93 -5.00 -3.98 6.27
CA SER A 93 -4.95 -2.66 5.70
C SER A 93 -6.18 -2.44 4.82
N LEU A 94 -6.81 -1.27 4.91
CA LEU A 94 -7.89 -0.85 4.02
C LEU A 94 -7.36 0.22 3.06
N ASP A 95 -7.30 -0.11 1.76
CA ASP A 95 -6.94 0.80 0.67
C ASP A 95 -8.16 1.64 0.28
N THR A 96 -8.24 2.85 0.84
CA THR A 96 -9.30 3.82 0.53
C THR A 96 -8.85 5.25 0.84
N TYR A 97 -9.34 6.19 0.07
CA TYR A 97 -9.14 7.64 0.25
C TYR A 97 -10.43 8.39 0.63
N LYS A 98 -11.52 7.64 0.94
CA LYS A 98 -12.84 8.17 1.31
C LYS A 98 -13.08 7.95 2.80
N SER A 99 -13.37 9.02 3.52
CA SER A 99 -13.53 8.97 4.99
C SER A 99 -14.70 8.09 5.42
N GLY A 100 -15.83 8.09 4.68
CA GLY A 100 -16.98 7.23 4.98
C GLY A 100 -16.67 5.75 4.84
N VAL A 101 -15.87 5.36 3.83
CA VAL A 101 -15.39 3.99 3.64
C VAL A 101 -14.40 3.61 4.75
N ALA A 102 -13.49 4.52 5.12
CA ALA A 102 -12.54 4.31 6.22
C ALA A 102 -13.26 4.07 7.55
N GLU A 103 -14.27 4.89 7.90
CA GLU A 103 -15.08 4.68 9.12
C GLU A 103 -15.75 3.30 9.14
N ALA A 104 -16.39 2.91 8.05
CA ALA A 104 -17.05 1.61 7.95
C ALA A 104 -16.05 0.44 8.05
N GLY A 105 -14.90 0.57 7.40
CA GLY A 105 -13.84 -0.44 7.44
C GLY A 105 -13.17 -0.58 8.81
N ILE A 106 -12.98 0.53 9.53
CA ILE A 106 -12.48 0.53 10.91
C ILE A 106 -13.46 -0.22 11.82
N LEU A 107 -14.77 0.06 11.70
CA LEU A 107 -15.81 -0.64 12.46
C LEU A 107 -15.86 -2.14 12.13
N ALA A 108 -15.56 -2.53 10.90
CA ALA A 108 -15.47 -3.92 10.46
C ALA A 108 -14.20 -4.64 10.93
N GLY A 109 -13.19 -3.91 11.40
CA GLY A 109 -11.96 -4.45 11.98
C GLY A 109 -10.68 -4.25 11.16
N ALA A 110 -10.62 -3.24 10.29
CA ALA A 110 -9.36 -2.80 9.67
C ALA A 110 -8.39 -2.31 10.75
N ASP A 111 -7.10 -2.59 10.55
CA ASP A 111 -6.03 -2.31 11.50
C ASP A 111 -5.09 -1.19 11.01
N LEU A 112 -5.19 -0.79 9.73
CA LEU A 112 -4.43 0.30 9.09
C LEU A 112 -5.27 0.92 7.97
N ILE A 113 -5.16 2.23 7.78
CA ILE A 113 -5.73 2.92 6.62
C ILE A 113 -4.61 3.27 5.62
N ASN A 114 -4.76 2.81 4.38
CA ASN A 114 -3.85 3.09 3.27
C ASN A 114 -4.51 4.12 2.34
N ASP A 115 -4.12 5.40 2.50
CA ASP A 115 -4.70 6.52 1.75
C ASP A 115 -3.79 6.96 0.60
N ILE A 116 -4.18 6.62 -0.62
CA ILE A 116 -3.44 6.96 -1.86
C ILE A 116 -3.45 8.45 -2.23
N TRP A 117 -4.14 9.30 -1.49
CA TRP A 117 -4.15 10.74 -1.66
C TRP A 117 -3.48 11.50 -0.51
N GLY A 118 -3.01 10.80 0.52
CA GLY A 118 -2.28 11.41 1.62
C GLY A 118 -3.07 12.52 2.30
N LEU A 119 -4.32 12.27 2.65
CA LEU A 119 -5.26 13.18 3.33
C LEU A 119 -5.76 14.37 2.48
N LYS A 120 -5.41 14.43 1.18
CA LYS A 120 -5.69 15.60 0.32
C LYS A 120 -6.97 15.46 -0.51
N TYR A 121 -7.56 14.28 -0.61
CA TYR A 121 -8.79 14.07 -1.37
C TYR A 121 -10.05 14.38 -0.54
N ASP A 122 -10.17 13.76 0.62
CA ASP A 122 -11.28 13.94 1.55
C ASP A 122 -10.79 14.63 2.83
N ARG A 123 -11.29 15.84 3.07
CA ARG A 123 -10.93 16.67 4.23
C ARG A 123 -11.23 16.05 5.60
N HIS A 124 -12.13 15.05 5.64
CA HIS A 124 -12.51 14.35 6.87
C HIS A 124 -11.64 13.14 7.17
N MET A 125 -10.84 12.66 6.20
CA MET A 125 -10.02 11.46 6.36
C MET A 125 -9.05 11.58 7.56
N ALA A 126 -8.36 12.70 7.68
CA ALA A 126 -7.42 12.92 8.79
C ALA A 126 -8.09 12.82 10.17
N GLU A 127 -9.32 13.38 10.31
CA GLU A 127 -10.09 13.30 11.56
C GLU A 127 -10.52 11.87 11.88
N VAL A 128 -10.96 11.10 10.87
CA VAL A 128 -11.36 9.69 11.01
C VAL A 128 -10.17 8.86 11.49
N ILE A 129 -9.01 9.00 10.86
CA ILE A 129 -7.79 8.28 11.25
C ILE A 129 -7.36 8.66 12.67
N ALA A 130 -7.31 9.95 12.98
CA ALA A 130 -6.93 10.42 14.32
C ALA A 130 -7.84 9.87 15.42
N LYS A 131 -9.17 9.92 15.23
CA LYS A 131 -10.16 9.36 16.17
C LYS A 131 -10.02 7.86 16.37
N SER A 132 -9.73 7.11 15.31
CA SER A 132 -9.57 5.67 15.38
C SER A 132 -8.33 5.26 16.18
N GLY A 133 -7.31 6.12 16.17
CA GLY A 133 -5.99 5.84 16.72
C GLY A 133 -5.25 4.73 15.97
N LEU A 134 -5.67 4.34 14.77
CA LEU A 134 -4.98 3.37 13.93
C LEU A 134 -3.75 4.00 13.23
N PRO A 135 -2.76 3.20 12.84
CA PRO A 135 -1.73 3.63 11.90
C PRO A 135 -2.29 3.87 10.51
N CYS A 136 -1.59 4.70 9.74
CA CYS A 136 -1.94 5.00 8.35
C CYS A 136 -0.71 5.01 7.44
N CYS A 137 -0.94 4.64 6.18
CA CYS A 137 0.01 4.86 5.10
C CYS A 137 -0.51 6.01 4.24
N LEU A 138 0.30 7.05 4.10
CA LEU A 138 -0.06 8.29 3.41
C LEU A 138 0.79 8.44 2.15
N MET A 139 0.15 8.38 0.98
CA MET A 139 0.86 8.34 -0.28
C MET A 139 0.94 9.72 -0.94
N HIS A 140 2.10 10.01 -1.54
CA HIS A 140 2.27 11.12 -2.46
C HIS A 140 1.49 10.88 -3.76
N ASN A 141 0.60 11.79 -4.09
CA ASN A 141 -0.18 11.76 -5.32
C ASN A 141 -0.41 13.17 -5.87
N ARG A 142 -0.39 13.32 -7.19
CA ARG A 142 -0.85 14.50 -7.93
C ARG A 142 -1.81 14.07 -9.04
N LYS A 143 -2.72 14.97 -9.44
CA LYS A 143 -3.62 14.72 -10.59
C LYS A 143 -2.84 14.66 -11.91
N GLU A 144 -1.81 15.48 -12.03
CA GLU A 144 -0.96 15.62 -13.21
C GLU A 144 0.50 15.61 -12.79
N ALA A 145 1.39 15.16 -13.69
CA ALA A 145 2.82 15.16 -13.48
C ALA A 145 3.42 16.54 -13.78
N ASP A 146 3.06 17.53 -12.97
CA ASP A 146 3.55 18.92 -13.08
C ASP A 146 4.54 19.19 -11.94
N TYR A 147 5.83 19.09 -12.24
CA TYR A 147 6.95 19.28 -11.32
C TYR A 147 7.94 20.27 -11.88
N GLN A 148 8.50 21.15 -11.03
CA GLN A 148 9.61 22.02 -11.36
C GLN A 148 10.95 21.36 -11.03
N ASP A 149 11.08 20.86 -9.82
CA ASP A 149 12.17 19.99 -9.36
C ASP A 149 11.50 18.77 -8.69
N PHE A 150 11.57 17.65 -9.38
CA PHE A 150 10.73 16.49 -9.06
C PHE A 150 10.89 16.02 -7.60
N MET A 151 12.12 15.75 -7.15
CA MET A 151 12.34 15.23 -5.80
C MET A 151 12.06 16.28 -4.71
N GLN A 152 12.36 17.55 -4.96
CA GLN A 152 12.04 18.63 -4.02
C GLN A 152 10.52 18.84 -3.91
N ASP A 153 9.81 18.80 -5.04
CA ASP A 153 8.34 18.94 -5.07
C ASP A 153 7.65 17.76 -4.36
N VAL A 154 8.14 16.53 -4.58
CA VAL A 154 7.64 15.34 -3.85
C VAL A 154 7.88 15.49 -2.35
N ALA A 155 9.05 15.95 -1.94
CA ALA A 155 9.37 16.20 -0.54
C ALA A 155 8.46 17.28 0.07
N ALA A 156 8.22 18.39 -0.65
CA ALA A 156 7.32 19.44 -0.21
C ALA A 156 5.86 18.92 -0.06
N ASP A 157 5.36 18.16 -1.03
CA ASP A 157 4.02 17.57 -0.97
C ASP A 157 3.85 16.58 0.19
N LEU A 158 4.90 15.79 0.50
CA LEU A 158 4.88 14.88 1.66
C LEU A 158 4.96 15.65 2.98
N ALA A 159 5.73 16.74 3.05
CA ALA A 159 5.74 17.63 4.21
C ALA A 159 4.34 18.21 4.50
N ASP A 160 3.62 18.64 3.45
CA ASP A 160 2.23 19.11 3.59
C ASP A 160 1.32 17.99 4.11
N THR A 161 1.48 16.76 3.62
CA THR A 161 0.73 15.58 4.11
C THR A 161 1.01 15.31 5.59
N ILE A 162 2.28 15.39 6.02
CA ILE A 162 2.68 15.24 7.43
C ILE A 162 2.03 16.34 8.29
N HIS A 163 2.08 17.60 7.84
CA HIS A 163 1.42 18.70 8.56
C HIS A 163 -0.10 18.51 8.72
N LEU A 164 -0.77 17.95 7.69
CA LEU A 164 -2.20 17.61 7.79
C LEU A 164 -2.45 16.53 8.85
N ALA A 165 -1.59 15.51 8.91
CA ALA A 165 -1.69 14.43 9.88
C ALA A 165 -1.45 14.95 11.33
N GLU A 166 -0.39 15.73 11.55
CA GLU A 166 -0.06 16.36 12.82
C GLU A 166 -1.19 17.29 13.31
N ALA A 167 -1.70 18.15 12.41
CA ALA A 167 -2.79 19.08 12.73
C ALA A 167 -4.09 18.36 13.15
N ALA A 168 -4.34 17.16 12.62
CA ALA A 168 -5.47 16.32 13.01
C ALA A 168 -5.22 15.52 14.31
N GLY A 169 -3.97 15.47 14.80
CA GLY A 169 -3.57 14.73 16.00
C GLY A 169 -3.23 13.26 15.74
N ILE A 170 -2.87 12.89 14.51
CA ILE A 170 -2.31 11.56 14.22
C ILE A 170 -0.89 11.53 14.80
N ALA A 171 -0.59 10.53 15.62
CA ALA A 171 0.71 10.39 16.26
C ALA A 171 1.80 9.96 15.25
N ASP A 172 2.99 10.56 15.34
CA ASP A 172 4.10 10.33 14.39
C ASP A 172 4.46 8.85 14.22
N GLU A 173 4.48 8.10 15.31
CA GLU A 173 4.80 6.68 15.32
C GLU A 173 3.75 5.81 14.59
N LYS A 174 2.66 6.40 14.13
CA LYS A 174 1.58 5.72 13.38
C LYS A 174 1.57 6.05 11.88
N ILE A 175 2.45 6.91 11.42
CA ILE A 175 2.52 7.33 10.03
C ILE A 175 3.54 6.49 9.27
N ILE A 176 3.13 6.01 8.09
CA ILE A 176 3.96 5.40 7.05
C ILE A 176 3.81 6.29 5.82
N LEU A 177 4.89 6.58 5.10
CA LEU A 177 4.85 7.33 3.86
C LEU A 177 5.03 6.41 2.65
N ASP A 178 4.32 6.70 1.56
CA ASP A 178 4.49 6.01 0.26
C ASP A 178 4.86 7.06 -0.81
N PRO A 179 5.95 6.88 -1.57
CA PRO A 179 6.39 7.79 -2.63
C PRO A 179 5.41 7.87 -3.81
N GLY A 180 4.44 6.96 -3.93
CA GLY A 180 3.38 6.99 -4.93
C GLY A 180 3.87 6.67 -6.34
N VAL A 181 4.70 5.65 -6.53
CA VAL A 181 5.09 5.17 -7.86
C VAL A 181 3.86 4.87 -8.70
N GLY A 182 3.80 5.44 -9.93
CA GLY A 182 2.67 5.25 -10.86
C GLY A 182 1.50 6.21 -10.67
N PHE A 183 1.60 7.19 -9.74
CA PHE A 183 0.55 8.17 -9.48
C PHE A 183 1.07 9.59 -9.72
N GLY A 184 0.44 10.32 -10.67
CA GLY A 184 0.81 11.68 -11.03
C GLY A 184 2.30 11.83 -11.41
N LYS A 185 2.88 10.85 -12.08
CA LYS A 185 4.31 10.78 -12.42
C LYS A 185 4.51 10.30 -13.85
N THR A 186 5.49 10.90 -14.55
CA THR A 186 5.96 10.39 -15.84
C THR A 186 6.72 9.06 -15.66
N TYR A 187 7.11 8.43 -16.77
CA TYR A 187 7.97 7.26 -16.73
C TYR A 187 9.30 7.54 -16.04
N GLU A 188 9.94 8.64 -16.41
CA GLU A 188 11.23 9.11 -15.87
C GLU A 188 11.10 9.40 -14.36
N ASN A 189 10.05 10.13 -13.95
CA ASN A 189 9.77 10.39 -12.52
C ASN A 189 9.62 9.11 -11.71
N ASN A 190 8.99 8.06 -12.28
CA ASN A 190 8.87 6.79 -11.59
C ASN A 190 10.22 6.06 -11.44
N LEU A 191 11.10 6.14 -12.40
CA LEU A 191 12.46 5.60 -12.25
C LEU A 191 13.28 6.41 -11.24
N GLU A 192 13.18 7.73 -11.27
CA GLU A 192 13.88 8.63 -10.37
C GLU A 192 13.47 8.43 -8.92
N ILE A 193 12.17 8.38 -8.61
CA ILE A 193 11.70 8.18 -7.23
C ILE A 193 12.11 6.82 -6.65
N ILE A 194 12.17 5.77 -7.47
CA ILE A 194 12.67 4.46 -7.02
C ILE A 194 14.18 4.52 -6.76
N ASN A 195 14.94 5.22 -7.60
CA ASN A 195 16.38 5.37 -7.43
C ASN A 195 16.75 6.24 -6.23
N CYS A 196 15.93 7.23 -5.88
CA CYS A 196 16.20 8.22 -4.83
C CYS A 196 15.36 8.00 -3.55
N LEU A 197 14.81 6.79 -3.33
CA LEU A 197 13.95 6.48 -2.17
C LEU A 197 14.57 6.89 -0.82
N GLU A 198 15.90 6.75 -0.68
CA GLU A 198 16.62 7.12 0.54
C GLU A 198 16.53 8.59 0.91
N GLU A 199 16.26 9.48 -0.04
CA GLU A 199 16.09 10.91 0.24
C GLU A 199 14.86 11.17 1.10
N LEU A 200 13.82 10.32 0.99
CA LEU A 200 12.61 10.42 1.80
C LEU A 200 12.83 10.01 3.26
N ASN A 201 13.94 9.32 3.58
CA ASN A 201 14.31 9.00 4.95
C ASN A 201 14.60 10.27 5.79
N MET A 202 14.77 11.45 5.15
CA MET A 202 14.90 12.74 5.84
C MET A 202 13.72 13.06 6.75
N PHE A 203 12.53 12.55 6.45
CA PHE A 203 11.34 12.75 7.28
C PHE A 203 11.32 11.88 8.54
N GLY A 204 12.12 10.81 8.61
CA GLY A 204 12.19 9.92 9.77
C GLY A 204 11.05 8.91 9.89
N TYR A 205 10.10 8.91 8.96
CA TYR A 205 8.98 7.95 8.92
C TYR A 205 9.34 6.69 8.14
N PRO A 206 8.72 5.53 8.49
CA PRO A 206 8.83 4.32 7.68
C PRO A 206 8.28 4.54 6.27
N LEU A 207 8.88 3.85 5.28
CA LEU A 207 8.44 3.91 3.89
C LEU A 207 7.75 2.61 3.47
N LEU A 208 6.67 2.75 2.68
CA LEU A 208 6.07 1.68 1.92
C LEU A 208 6.35 1.89 0.43
N LEU A 209 6.74 0.84 -0.29
CA LEU A 209 6.96 0.88 -1.74
C LEU A 209 5.95 -0.01 -2.46
N GLY A 210 5.08 0.60 -3.26
CA GLY A 210 4.10 -0.09 -4.10
C GLY A 210 4.46 -0.02 -5.59
N CYS A 211 5.31 -0.93 -6.08
CA CYS A 211 5.72 -0.99 -7.50
C CYS A 211 5.16 -2.18 -8.26
N SER A 212 4.52 -3.14 -7.59
CA SER A 212 4.15 -4.43 -8.14
C SER A 212 3.31 -4.33 -9.42
N ARG A 213 3.83 -4.89 -10.49
CA ARG A 213 3.23 -4.97 -11.82
C ARG A 213 2.86 -3.63 -12.47
N LYS A 214 3.39 -2.50 -11.94
CA LYS A 214 3.08 -1.15 -12.43
C LYS A 214 3.62 -0.88 -13.83
N SER A 215 3.09 0.17 -14.46
CA SER A 215 3.40 0.55 -15.85
C SER A 215 4.88 0.85 -16.06
N VAL A 216 5.57 1.41 -15.08
CA VAL A 216 7.02 1.66 -15.17
C VAL A 216 7.80 0.39 -15.52
N ILE A 217 7.43 -0.76 -14.93
CA ILE A 217 8.05 -2.06 -15.25
C ILE A 217 7.68 -2.49 -16.67
N GLY A 218 6.39 -2.39 -17.03
CA GLY A 218 5.93 -2.77 -18.38
C GLY A 218 6.54 -1.95 -19.48
N LEU A 219 6.73 -0.64 -19.28
CA LEU A 219 7.38 0.25 -20.24
C LEU A 219 8.88 -0.02 -20.36
N THR A 220 9.53 -0.38 -19.24
CA THR A 220 10.98 -0.69 -19.24
C THR A 220 11.27 -2.00 -19.97
N LEU A 221 10.44 -3.03 -19.74
CA LEU A 221 10.70 -4.40 -20.20
C LEU A 221 9.91 -4.77 -21.46
N ASP A 222 9.00 -3.89 -21.91
CA ASP A 222 8.04 -4.17 -23.00
C ASP A 222 7.18 -5.43 -22.71
N LEU A 223 6.65 -5.54 -21.48
CA LEU A 223 5.93 -6.71 -21.01
C LEU A 223 4.48 -6.42 -20.60
N PRO A 224 3.54 -7.36 -20.87
CA PRO A 224 2.17 -7.27 -20.36
C PRO A 224 2.15 -7.38 -18.83
N VAL A 225 1.05 -6.95 -18.20
CA VAL A 225 0.92 -6.88 -16.72
C VAL A 225 1.12 -8.24 -16.03
N THR A 226 0.84 -9.34 -16.71
CA THR A 226 0.97 -10.72 -16.20
C THR A 226 2.41 -11.23 -16.17
N GLU A 227 3.35 -10.55 -16.83
CA GLU A 227 4.74 -10.97 -17.01
C GLU A 227 5.74 -9.97 -16.38
N ARG A 228 5.34 -9.28 -15.29
CA ARG A 228 6.15 -8.23 -14.64
C ARG A 228 6.72 -8.63 -13.29
N VAL A 229 6.75 -9.92 -12.97
CA VAL A 229 7.21 -10.39 -11.65
C VAL A 229 8.70 -10.07 -11.45
N GLU A 230 9.57 -10.35 -12.42
CA GLU A 230 11.00 -10.11 -12.32
C GLU A 230 11.31 -8.61 -12.12
N GLY A 231 10.64 -7.73 -12.87
CA GLY A 231 10.75 -6.30 -12.69
C GLY A 231 10.25 -5.83 -11.32
N THR A 232 9.19 -6.45 -10.80
CA THR A 232 8.71 -6.21 -9.43
C THR A 232 9.78 -6.60 -8.41
N LEU A 233 10.44 -7.75 -8.57
CA LEU A 233 11.48 -8.22 -7.65
C LEU A 233 12.70 -7.29 -7.63
N VAL A 234 13.07 -6.72 -8.78
CA VAL A 234 14.12 -5.70 -8.86
C VAL A 234 13.73 -4.46 -8.06
N THR A 235 12.51 -3.94 -8.22
CA THR A 235 12.06 -2.78 -7.43
C THR A 235 11.95 -3.08 -5.94
N THR A 236 11.55 -4.30 -5.57
CA THR A 236 11.56 -4.78 -4.17
C THR A 236 12.98 -4.79 -3.60
N MET A 237 13.97 -5.28 -4.37
CA MET A 237 15.37 -5.24 -3.95
C MET A 237 15.84 -3.81 -3.66
N PHE A 238 15.50 -2.84 -4.54
CA PHE A 238 15.78 -1.42 -4.29
C PHE A 238 15.10 -0.94 -2.99
N GLY A 239 13.82 -1.28 -2.78
CA GLY A 239 13.11 -0.95 -1.54
C GLY A 239 13.83 -1.46 -0.29
N VAL A 240 14.26 -2.73 -0.29
CA VAL A 240 15.02 -3.33 0.82
C VAL A 240 16.33 -2.59 1.06
N GLN A 241 17.11 -2.32 -0.01
CA GLN A 241 18.40 -1.62 0.10
C GLN A 241 18.25 -0.17 0.61
N LYS A 242 17.14 0.50 0.25
CA LYS A 242 16.84 1.88 0.65
C LYS A 242 16.09 1.96 1.99
N GLY A 243 15.83 0.82 2.64
CA GLY A 243 15.25 0.76 3.98
C GLY A 243 13.74 0.90 4.05
N CYS A 244 13.01 0.56 2.98
CA CYS A 244 11.55 0.49 3.05
C CYS A 244 11.09 -0.52 4.09
N MET A 245 10.15 -0.14 4.93
CA MET A 245 9.52 -1.01 5.94
C MET A 245 8.56 -2.00 5.29
N PHE A 246 7.85 -1.59 4.23
CA PHE A 246 6.89 -2.42 3.52
C PHE A 246 7.12 -2.40 2.00
N VAL A 247 6.84 -3.53 1.38
CA VAL A 247 6.55 -3.61 -0.06
C VAL A 247 5.13 -4.13 -0.27
N ARG A 248 4.34 -3.42 -1.11
CA ARG A 248 2.96 -3.78 -1.44
C ARG A 248 2.94 -4.51 -2.78
N VAL A 249 2.56 -5.80 -2.76
CA VAL A 249 2.79 -6.71 -3.89
C VAL A 249 1.64 -7.67 -4.17
N HIS A 250 1.55 -8.16 -5.42
CA HIS A 250 0.66 -9.24 -5.82
C HIS A 250 1.32 -10.64 -5.62
N ASP A 251 2.61 -10.75 -5.91
CA ASP A 251 3.35 -12.02 -5.94
C ASP A 251 4.12 -12.20 -4.62
N VAL A 252 3.39 -12.63 -3.57
CA VAL A 252 3.91 -12.66 -2.17
C VAL A 252 5.13 -13.56 -2.05
N LYS A 253 5.04 -14.80 -2.50
CA LYS A 253 6.09 -15.82 -2.36
C LYS A 253 7.44 -15.38 -2.93
N GLU A 254 7.42 -14.84 -4.14
CA GLU A 254 8.61 -14.38 -4.86
C GLU A 254 9.23 -13.19 -4.15
N ASN A 255 8.41 -12.25 -3.67
CA ASN A 255 8.89 -11.07 -2.93
C ASN A 255 9.46 -11.43 -1.56
N VAL A 256 8.83 -12.32 -0.78
CA VAL A 256 9.36 -12.82 0.49
C VAL A 256 10.74 -13.45 0.30
N ARG A 257 10.93 -14.25 -0.76
CA ARG A 257 12.24 -14.86 -1.06
C ARG A 257 13.29 -13.82 -1.46
N THR A 258 12.89 -12.82 -2.24
CA THR A 258 13.77 -11.72 -2.64
C THR A 258 14.21 -10.91 -1.43
N ILE A 259 13.30 -10.54 -0.53
CA ILE A 259 13.62 -9.81 0.70
C ILE A 259 14.60 -10.60 1.55
N LYS A 260 14.31 -11.88 1.83
CA LYS A 260 15.21 -12.74 2.62
C LYS A 260 16.62 -12.82 2.04
N MET A 261 16.74 -12.92 0.71
CA MET A 261 18.05 -12.98 0.05
C MET A 261 18.77 -11.63 0.12
N CYS A 262 18.07 -10.52 -0.11
CA CYS A 262 18.63 -9.17 0.00
C CYS A 262 19.12 -8.89 1.42
N GLU A 263 18.32 -9.18 2.45
CA GLU A 263 18.68 -8.98 3.85
C GLU A 263 19.88 -9.85 4.26
N ALA A 264 19.94 -11.11 3.81
CA ALA A 264 21.10 -11.98 4.05
C ALA A 264 22.39 -11.39 3.46
N ILE A 265 22.33 -10.82 2.26
CA ILE A 265 23.49 -10.15 1.62
C ILE A 265 23.88 -8.90 2.42
N LEU A 266 22.92 -8.02 2.75
CA LEU A 266 23.20 -6.79 3.46
C LEU A 266 23.76 -7.02 4.86
N ASN A 267 23.35 -8.09 5.54
CA ASN A 267 23.80 -8.44 6.88
C ASN A 267 25.10 -9.27 6.89
N SER A 268 25.63 -9.69 5.74
CA SER A 268 26.84 -10.52 5.66
C SER A 268 28.14 -9.79 6.01
N SER A 269 28.09 -8.47 6.12
CA SER A 269 29.25 -7.61 6.38
C SER A 269 29.29 -7.05 7.81
N ASN A 270 28.37 -7.50 8.70
CA ASN A 270 28.27 -7.05 10.09
C ASN A 270 28.74 -8.12 11.07
#